data_6f4644c684af15bc1a6ef514e18a02a9
#
_entry.id   6f4644c684af15bc1a6ef514e18a02a9
#
_cell.length_a   1.000
_cell.length_b   1.000
_cell.length_c   1.000
_cell.angle_alpha   90.00
_cell.angle_beta   90.00
_cell.angle_gamma   90.00
#
_symmetry.space_group_name_H-M   'P 1'
#
loop_
_entity.id
_entity.type
_entity.pdbx_description
1 polymer ?
#
loop_
_entity_poly.entity_id
_entity_poly.type
_entity_poly.pdbx_seq_one_letter_code
_entity_poly.pdbx_strand_id
1 'polypeptide(L)' 'MKIVIGIDVGISTTKIIGINEEGRVLSPIRIKATDPVTSLYGAFGKYLYDNKIQLGDVEKVMLTGVG' A
#
# COMPACT_ATOMS: atom_id res chain seq x y z
N MET A 1 8.43 -7.57 12.64
CA MET A 1 8.74 -6.49 11.69
C MET A 1 7.61 -5.47 11.75
N LYS A 2 7.95 -4.19 11.81
CA LYS A 2 6.94 -3.13 11.84
C LYS A 2 7.01 -2.33 10.55
N ILE A 3 5.87 -2.17 9.90
CA ILE A 3 5.78 -1.53 8.60
C ILE A 3 4.74 -0.41 8.66
N VAL A 4 5.11 0.73 8.10
CA VAL A 4 4.17 1.83 7.84
C VAL A 4 3.87 1.80 6.35
N ILE A 5 2.60 1.78 6.00
CA ILE A 5 2.18 1.71 4.60
C ILE A 5 1.53 3.02 4.21
N GLY A 6 2.01 3.59 3.11
CA GLY A 6 1.40 4.76 2.50
C GLY A 6 0.67 4.36 1.24
N ILE A 7 -0.56 4.82 1.09
CA ILE A 7 -1.36 4.53 -0.09
C ILE A 7 -1.84 5.85 -0.68
N ASP A 8 -1.51 6.05 -1.95
CA ASP A 8 -1.93 7.23 -2.70
C ASP A 8 -2.96 6.80 -3.73
N VAL A 9 -4.20 7.20 -3.53
CA VAL A 9 -5.31 6.81 -4.39
C VAL A 9 -5.56 7.91 -5.40
N GLY A 10 -5.17 7.67 -6.64
CA GLY A 10 -5.44 8.59 -7.75
C GLY A 10 -6.74 8.25 -8.46
N ILE A 11 -7.04 9.01 -9.50
CA ILE A 11 -8.28 8.82 -10.26
C ILE A 11 -8.30 7.46 -10.95
N SER A 12 -7.18 7.07 -11.53
CA SER A 12 -7.09 5.81 -12.28
C SER A 12 -5.96 4.90 -11.81
N THR A 13 -5.20 5.32 -10.81
CA THR A 13 -4.09 4.53 -10.31
C THR A 13 -4.02 4.60 -8.80
N THR A 14 -3.55 3.52 -8.20
CA THR A 14 -3.28 3.47 -6.76
C THR A 14 -1.83 3.06 -6.58
N LYS A 15 -1.09 3.83 -5.80
CA LYS A 15 0.29 3.52 -5.43
C LYS A 15 0.38 3.11 -3.99
N ILE A 16 1.14 2.06 -3.72
CA ILE A 16 1.40 1.62 -2.35
C ILE A 16 2.90 1.56 -2.13
N ILE A 17 3.31 2.07 -0.98
CA ILE A 17 4.70 2.02 -0.55
C ILE A 17 4.73 1.65 0.93
N GLY A 18 5.64 0.76 1.28
CA GLY A 18 5.85 0.39 2.68
C GLY A 18 7.24 0.81 3.13
N ILE A 19 7.35 1.24 4.37
CA ILE A 19 8.62 1.62 4.97
C ILE A 19 8.77 0.83 6.25
N ASN A 20 9.88 0.11 6.39
CA ASN A 20 10.13 -0.67 7.59
C ASN A 20 10.69 0.20 8.72
N GLU A 21 10.89 -0.40 9.89
CA GLU A 21 11.35 0.33 11.06
C GLU A 21 12.77 0.88 10.92
N GLU A 22 13.51 0.39 9.93
CA GLU A 22 14.85 0.90 9.64
C GLU A 22 14.83 2.05 8.62
N GLY A 23 13.65 2.46 8.19
CA GLY A 23 13.51 3.51 7.19
C GLY A 23 13.71 3.04 5.77
N ARG A 24 13.82 1.74 5.54
CA ARG A 24 14.00 1.19 4.21
C ARG A 24 12.67 1.08 3.48
N VAL A 25 12.64 1.53 2.25
CA VAL A 25 11.45 1.45 1.40
C VAL A 25 11.36 0.05 0.80
N LEU A 26 10.22 -0.60 0.99
CA LEU A 26 9.93 -1.88 0.35
C LEU A 26 9.46 -1.63 -1.07
N SER A 27 9.53 -2.67 -1.90
CA SER A 27 9.18 -2.54 -3.32
C SER A 27 7.80 -1.90 -3.49
N PRO A 28 7.73 -0.69 -4.06
CA PRO A 28 6.44 -0.05 -4.28
C PRO A 28 5.68 -0.71 -5.42
N ILE A 29 4.36 -0.63 -5.37
CA ILE A 29 3.55 -1.10 -6.48
C ILE A 29 2.59 0.01 -6.92
N ARG A 30 2.19 -0.06 -8.18
CA ARG A 30 1.21 0.83 -8.77
C ARG A 30 0.18 -0.03 -9.49
N ILE A 31 -1.07 0.17 -9.17
CA ILE A 31 -2.16 -0.56 -9.79
C ILE A 31 -3.07 0.42 -10.52
N LYS A 32 -3.37 0.10 -11.76
CA LYS A 32 -4.29 0.88 -12.55
C LYS A 32 -5.68 0.27 -12.40
N ALA A 33 -6.64 1.07 -11.95
CA ALA A 33 -8.00 0.59 -11.74
C ALA A 33 -9.00 1.74 -11.87
N THR A 34 -10.22 1.39 -12.21
CA THR A 34 -11.29 2.37 -12.39
C THR A 34 -12.10 2.59 -11.12
N ASP A 35 -12.06 1.67 -10.18
CA ASP A 35 -12.78 1.78 -8.90
C ASP A 35 -11.78 1.98 -7.77
N PRO A 36 -11.77 3.16 -7.14
CA PRO A 36 -10.81 3.45 -6.07
C PRO A 36 -10.90 2.50 -4.88
N VAL A 37 -12.11 2.09 -4.49
CA VAL A 37 -12.27 1.22 -3.32
C VAL A 37 -11.73 -0.18 -3.61
N THR A 38 -12.14 -0.76 -4.74
CA THR A 38 -11.65 -2.08 -5.14
C THR A 38 -10.15 -2.05 -5.37
N SER A 39 -9.65 -0.98 -5.97
CA SER A 39 -8.23 -0.78 -6.22
C SER A 39 -7.44 -0.73 -4.91
N LEU A 40 -7.96 -0.02 -3.92
CA LEU A 40 -7.32 0.10 -2.62
C LEU A 40 -7.15 -1.26 -1.95
N TYR A 41 -8.22 -2.04 -1.85
CA TYR A 41 -8.15 -3.36 -1.22
C TYR A 41 -7.27 -4.32 -2.00
N GLY A 42 -7.41 -4.33 -3.32
CA GLY A 42 -6.60 -5.18 -4.18
C GLY A 42 -5.13 -4.84 -4.10
N ALA A 43 -4.80 -3.56 -4.14
CA ALA A 43 -3.42 -3.10 -4.07
C ALA A 43 -2.80 -3.43 -2.71
N PHE A 44 -3.56 -3.20 -1.64
CA PHE A 44 -3.08 -3.47 -0.30
C PHE A 44 -2.77 -4.96 -0.11
N GLY A 45 -3.71 -5.82 -0.48
CA GLY A 45 -3.52 -7.27 -0.37
C GLY A 45 -2.36 -7.76 -1.21
N LYS A 46 -2.26 -7.27 -2.44
CA LYS A 46 -1.15 -7.64 -3.33
C LYS A 46 0.19 -7.18 -2.76
N TYR A 47 0.24 -5.98 -2.21
CA TYR A 47 1.47 -5.46 -1.63
C TYR A 47 1.94 -6.32 -0.46
N LEU A 48 1.04 -6.68 0.42
CA LEU A 48 1.36 -7.55 1.55
C LEU A 48 1.87 -8.90 1.07
N TYR A 49 1.18 -9.48 0.10
CA TYR A 49 1.56 -10.79 -0.43
C TYR A 49 2.92 -10.74 -1.10
N ASP A 50 3.15 -9.77 -1.99
CA ASP A 50 4.38 -9.67 -2.77
C ASP A 50 5.60 -9.42 -1.89
N ASN A 51 5.42 -8.69 -0.79
CA ASN A 51 6.51 -8.36 0.12
C ASN A 51 6.57 -9.27 1.34
N LYS A 52 5.73 -10.30 1.37
CA LYS A 52 5.68 -11.28 2.47
C LYS A 52 5.45 -10.61 3.82
N ILE A 53 4.55 -9.64 3.83
CA ILE A 53 4.17 -8.90 5.03
C ILE A 53 2.90 -9.51 5.60
N GLN A 54 2.88 -9.79 6.89
CA GLN A 54 1.66 -10.22 7.57
C GLN A 54 0.89 -8.99 8.05
N LEU A 55 -0.42 -9.10 8.11
CA LEU A 55 -1.25 -7.97 8.54
C LEU A 55 -0.84 -7.48 9.93
N GLY A 56 -0.43 -8.39 10.81
CA GLY A 56 0.04 -8.02 12.14
C GLY A 56 1.34 -7.22 12.16
N ASP A 57 2.07 -7.19 11.05
CA ASP A 57 3.30 -6.40 10.92
C ASP A 57 3.01 -4.95 10.56
N VAL A 58 1.79 -4.66 10.10
CA VAL A 58 1.42 -3.32 9.66
C VAL A 58 1.08 -2.48 10.89
N GLU A 59 1.93 -1.50 11.18
CA GLU A 59 1.75 -0.63 12.33
C GLU A 59 0.78 0.51 12.03
N LYS A 60 0.83 1.03 10.81
CA LYS A 60 0.06 2.20 10.44
C LYS A 60 -0.17 2.22 8.94
N VAL A 61 -1.34 2.66 8.53
CA VAL A 61 -1.66 2.88 7.13
C VAL A 61 -2.05 4.35 6.97
N MET A 62 -1.39 5.03 6.05
CA MET A 62 -1.67 6.42 5.73
C MET A 62 -2.27 6.49 4.33
N LEU A 63 -3.45 7.10 4.25
CA LEU A 63 -4.16 7.26 2.99
C LEU A 63 -4.08 8.71 2.52
N THR A 64 -3.76 8.89 1.24
CA THR A 64 -3.80 10.20 0.60
C THR A 64 -4.45 10.04 -0.77
N GLY A 65 -4.83 11.16 -1.36
CA GLY A 65 -5.32 11.15 -2.72
C GLY A 65 -6.57 11.94 -2.92
N VAL A 66 -7.03 11.94 -4.17
CA VAL A 66 -8.28 12.60 -4.57
C VAL A 66 -9.38 11.56 -4.50
N GLY A 67 -10.24 11.73 -3.56
CA GLY A 67 -11.36 10.83 -3.36
C GLY A 67 -12.48 11.05 -4.34
#